data_611e03f803b87832e088665e70712645
#
_entry.id   611e03f803b87832e088665e70712645
#
_cell.length_a   1.000
_cell.length_b   1.000
_cell.length_c   1.000
_cell.angle_alpha   90.00
_cell.angle_beta   90.00
_cell.angle_gamma   90.00
#
_symmetry.space_group_name_H-M   'P 1'
#
loop_
_entity.id
_entity.type
_entity.pdbx_description
1 polymer ?
#
loop_
_entity_poly.entity_id
_entity_poly.type
_entity_poly.pdbx_seq_one_letter_code
_entity_poly.pdbx_strand_id
1 'polypeptide(L)'
;MASMIRKSLDDPEESRPVAQGMGQVDLVNLEAGPVGRATFLPGWKWSDHVKPIAKTDSCMASHTGYTISGRIKVVMDDGEELEFGPGDFGVIPPGHDAWVLGDEPYVYIDWQGMADYAKPKE
;
A
#
# COMPACT_ATOMS: atom_id res chain seq x y z
N MET A 1 14.27 -23.43 -19.49
CA MET A 1 12.89 -23.96 -19.42
C MET A 1 12.09 -23.18 -18.39
N ALA A 2 10.90 -22.77 -18.77
CA ALA A 2 10.04 -22.03 -17.84
C ALA A 2 9.39 -22.99 -16.84
N SER A 3 9.33 -22.58 -15.59
CA SER A 3 8.68 -23.34 -14.53
C SER A 3 7.56 -22.51 -13.92
N MET A 4 6.55 -23.21 -13.42
CA MET A 4 5.52 -22.55 -12.64
C MET A 4 6.06 -22.21 -11.26
N ILE A 5 5.65 -21.06 -10.75
CA ILE A 5 6.02 -20.60 -9.41
C ILE A 5 4.73 -20.28 -8.67
N ARG A 6 4.64 -20.73 -7.41
CA ARG A 6 3.54 -20.36 -6.53
C ARG A 6 4.10 -19.80 -5.24
N LYS A 7 3.68 -18.58 -4.91
CA LYS A 7 3.98 -17.93 -3.63
C LYS A 7 2.69 -17.49 -2.98
N SER A 8 2.70 -17.29 -1.67
CA SER A 8 1.53 -16.84 -0.93
C SER A 8 1.85 -15.59 -0.11
N LEU A 9 0.96 -14.62 -0.15
CA LEU A 9 1.06 -13.45 0.72
C LEU A 9 0.77 -13.80 2.19
N ASP A 10 0.18 -14.97 2.44
CA ASP A 10 0.00 -15.48 3.81
C ASP A 10 1.28 -16.10 4.36
N ASP A 11 2.28 -16.30 3.51
CA ASP A 11 3.63 -16.73 3.87
C ASP A 11 4.61 -15.78 3.17
N PRO A 12 4.64 -14.50 3.58
CA PRO A 12 5.39 -13.48 2.85
C PRO A 12 6.89 -13.65 3.01
N GLU A 13 7.62 -13.22 1.97
CA GLU A 13 9.08 -13.17 2.01
C GLU A 13 9.57 -11.97 2.82
N GLU A 14 8.73 -10.94 2.93
CA GLU A 14 9.04 -9.75 3.73
C GLU A 14 7.73 -9.19 4.28
N SER A 15 7.78 -8.67 5.51
CA SER A 15 6.68 -7.92 6.11
C SER A 15 7.22 -6.62 6.67
N ARG A 16 6.53 -5.52 6.39
CA ARG A 16 6.91 -4.19 6.87
C ARG A 16 5.77 -3.61 7.70
N PRO A 17 5.98 -3.39 9.00
CA PRO A 17 4.96 -2.74 9.81
C PRO A 17 4.93 -1.24 9.52
N VAL A 18 3.77 -0.60 9.68
CA VAL A 18 3.67 0.85 9.73
C VAL A 18 3.61 1.30 11.19
N ALA A 19 3.77 2.61 11.42
CA ALA A 19 3.90 3.14 12.78
C ALA A 19 2.69 2.80 13.65
N GLN A 20 2.91 2.62 14.94
CA GLN A 20 1.88 2.44 15.97
C GLN A 20 0.99 1.20 15.76
N GLY A 21 1.47 0.20 15.03
CA GLY A 21 0.70 -1.00 14.77
C GLY A 21 -0.54 -0.78 13.91
N MET A 22 -0.57 0.29 13.13
CA MET A 22 -1.74 0.67 12.34
C MET A 22 -1.84 -0.07 11.01
N GLY A 23 -0.98 -1.03 10.77
CA GLY A 23 -1.06 -1.88 9.59
C GLY A 23 0.28 -2.49 9.23
N GLN A 24 0.30 -3.21 8.13
CA GLN A 24 1.53 -3.81 7.61
C GLN A 24 1.41 -4.06 6.11
N VAL A 25 2.56 -4.22 5.49
CA VAL A 25 2.67 -4.59 4.08
C VAL A 25 3.41 -5.92 4.01
N ASP A 26 2.77 -6.92 3.41
CA ASP A 26 3.34 -8.24 3.17
C ASP A 26 3.74 -8.36 1.71
N LEU A 27 4.94 -8.86 1.43
CA LEU A 27 5.47 -8.90 0.08
C LEU A 27 5.93 -10.28 -0.32
N VAL A 28 5.72 -10.60 -1.59
CA VAL A 28 6.40 -11.71 -2.27
C VAL A 28 7.12 -11.14 -3.50
N ASN A 29 8.24 -11.74 -3.85
CA ASN A 29 9.04 -11.30 -5.00
C ASN A 29 8.80 -12.25 -6.17
N LEU A 30 8.38 -11.68 -7.29
CA LEU A 30 8.21 -12.39 -8.55
C LEU A 30 9.24 -11.86 -9.54
N GLU A 31 9.44 -12.59 -10.63
CA GLU A 31 10.39 -12.16 -11.67
C GLU A 31 10.02 -10.77 -12.21
N ALA A 32 8.72 -10.50 -12.35
CA ALA A 32 8.24 -9.20 -12.83
C ALA A 32 8.37 -8.08 -11.80
N GLY A 33 8.68 -8.41 -10.55
CA GLY A 33 8.82 -7.45 -9.46
C GLY A 33 8.05 -7.86 -8.22
N PRO A 34 8.16 -7.09 -7.14
CA PRO A 34 7.45 -7.41 -5.90
C PRO A 34 5.95 -7.17 -6.02
N VAL A 35 5.18 -8.02 -5.37
CA VAL A 35 3.74 -7.83 -5.18
C VAL A 35 3.49 -7.73 -3.69
N GLY A 36 2.77 -6.71 -3.27
CA GLY A 36 2.48 -6.48 -1.87
C GLY A 36 1.00 -6.48 -1.57
N ARG A 37 0.67 -6.96 -0.38
CA ARG A 37 -0.66 -6.78 0.20
C ARG A 37 -0.54 -5.82 1.36
N ALA A 38 -1.20 -4.68 1.25
CA ALA A 38 -1.26 -3.72 2.33
C ALA A 38 -2.53 -3.94 3.14
N THR A 39 -2.40 -3.95 4.45
CA THR A 39 -3.53 -4.02 5.39
C THR A 39 -3.40 -2.83 6.32
N PHE A 40 -4.34 -1.90 6.22
CA PHE A 40 -4.34 -0.68 7.04
C PHE A 40 -5.58 -0.68 7.93
N LEU A 41 -5.38 -0.45 9.22
CA LEU A 41 -6.47 -0.48 10.20
C LEU A 41 -7.28 0.82 10.16
N PRO A 42 -8.53 0.80 10.66
CA PRO A 42 -9.30 2.04 10.82
C PRO A 42 -8.50 3.08 11.60
N GLY A 43 -8.48 4.30 11.10
CA GLY A 43 -7.67 5.38 11.67
C GLY A 43 -6.30 5.56 11.03
N TRP A 44 -5.89 4.62 10.18
CA TRP A 44 -4.62 4.77 9.46
C TRP A 44 -4.67 5.98 8.53
N LYS A 45 -3.59 6.75 8.54
CA LYS A 45 -3.37 7.85 7.61
C LYS A 45 -1.90 7.86 7.23
N TRP A 46 -1.61 7.97 5.93
CA TRP A 46 -0.24 7.91 5.45
C TRP A 46 0.65 8.97 6.14
N SER A 47 0.16 10.20 6.25
CA SER A 47 0.95 11.29 6.84
C SER A 47 1.22 11.12 8.33
N ASP A 48 0.44 10.29 9.04
CA ASP A 48 0.66 10.01 10.46
C ASP A 48 1.50 8.75 10.67
N HIS A 49 1.33 7.72 9.81
CA HIS A 49 1.83 6.37 10.10
C HIS A 49 2.92 5.88 9.15
N VAL A 50 3.06 6.47 7.96
CA VAL A 50 4.10 6.09 7.01
C VAL A 50 5.08 7.24 6.79
N LYS A 51 4.62 8.47 6.79
CA LYS A 51 5.49 9.66 6.63
C LYS A 51 6.69 9.66 7.58
N PRO A 52 6.55 9.30 8.86
CA PRO A 52 7.72 9.23 9.76
C PRO A 52 8.77 8.23 9.29
N ILE A 53 8.38 7.19 8.56
CA ILE A 53 9.28 6.19 8.00
C ILE A 53 9.86 6.66 6.66
N ALA A 54 8.98 7.13 5.77
CA ALA A 54 9.35 7.54 4.41
C ALA A 54 10.14 8.84 4.38
N LYS A 55 9.85 9.75 5.31
CA LYS A 55 10.52 11.06 5.45
C LYS A 55 10.39 11.94 4.20
N THR A 56 9.22 11.90 3.58
CA THR A 56 8.84 12.78 2.47
C THR A 56 7.57 13.52 2.85
N ASP A 57 7.27 14.64 2.20
CA ASP A 57 6.08 15.45 2.52
C ASP A 57 4.79 14.74 2.12
N SER A 58 4.84 13.95 1.05
CA SER A 58 3.73 13.14 0.59
C SER A 58 4.25 11.80 0.11
N CYS A 59 3.36 10.84 -0.13
CA CYS A 59 3.76 9.53 -0.64
C CYS A 59 4.26 9.67 -2.08
N MET A 60 5.51 9.31 -2.31
CA MET A 60 6.15 9.43 -3.61
C MET A 60 6.19 8.11 -4.39
N ALA A 61 5.52 7.08 -3.90
CA ALA A 61 5.38 5.82 -4.61
C ALA A 61 4.26 5.92 -5.65
N SER A 62 4.47 5.32 -6.81
CA SER A 62 3.40 5.07 -7.78
C SER A 62 2.75 3.74 -7.44
N HIS A 63 1.44 3.71 -7.42
CA HIS A 63 0.70 2.50 -7.09
C HIS A 63 -0.15 2.05 -8.26
N THR A 64 -0.17 0.75 -8.51
CA THR A 64 -1.14 0.09 -9.39
C THR A 64 -1.62 -1.13 -8.65
N GLY A 65 -2.90 -1.18 -8.35
CA GLY A 65 -3.39 -2.24 -7.50
C GLY A 65 -4.89 -2.43 -7.52
N TYR A 66 -5.35 -3.32 -6.66
CA TYR A 66 -6.73 -3.77 -6.59
C TYR A 66 -7.18 -3.82 -5.12
N THR A 67 -8.30 -3.18 -4.82
CA THR A 67 -8.88 -3.18 -3.47
C THR A 67 -9.68 -4.45 -3.24
N ILE A 68 -9.35 -5.17 -2.17
CA ILE A 68 -10.04 -6.40 -1.77
C ILE A 68 -11.18 -6.07 -0.81
N SER A 69 -10.90 -5.27 0.23
CA SER A 69 -11.90 -4.92 1.25
C SER A 69 -11.58 -3.56 1.87
N GLY A 70 -12.58 -2.96 2.51
CA GLY A 70 -12.46 -1.65 3.12
C GLY A 70 -12.52 -0.52 2.11
N ARG A 71 -12.33 0.71 2.58
CA ARG A 71 -12.36 1.91 1.75
C ARG A 71 -11.24 2.85 2.15
N ILE A 72 -10.69 3.53 1.17
CA ILE A 72 -9.62 4.51 1.38
C ILE A 72 -9.91 5.77 0.58
N LYS A 73 -9.53 6.92 1.13
CA LYS A 73 -9.53 8.18 0.41
C LYS A 73 -8.10 8.56 0.09
N VAL A 74 -7.86 8.95 -1.16
CA VAL A 74 -6.55 9.41 -1.64
C VAL A 74 -6.70 10.85 -2.10
N VAL A 75 -5.78 11.71 -1.66
CA VAL A 75 -5.74 13.12 -2.03
C VAL A 75 -4.37 13.42 -2.62
N MET A 76 -4.36 13.88 -3.88
CA MET A 76 -3.14 14.32 -4.55
C MET A 76 -2.72 15.69 -4.04
N ASP A 77 -1.44 16.00 -4.18
CA ASP A 77 -0.89 17.31 -3.77
C ASP A 77 -1.56 18.48 -4.49
N ASP A 78 -2.11 18.25 -5.69
CA ASP A 78 -2.83 19.27 -6.45
C ASP A 78 -4.31 19.41 -6.05
N GLY A 79 -4.77 18.60 -5.10
CA GLY A 79 -6.14 18.65 -4.58
C GLY A 79 -7.12 17.66 -5.21
N GLU A 80 -6.70 16.90 -6.22
CA GLU A 80 -7.54 15.83 -6.77
C GLU A 80 -7.79 14.77 -5.70
N GLU A 81 -9.03 14.29 -5.57
CA GLU A 81 -9.37 13.25 -4.59
C GLU A 81 -10.20 12.15 -5.23
N LEU A 82 -9.93 10.91 -4.79
CA LEU A 82 -10.73 9.75 -5.15
C LEU A 82 -10.88 8.85 -3.92
N GLU A 83 -11.96 8.11 -3.90
CA GLU A 83 -12.17 7.02 -2.94
C GLU A 83 -12.14 5.70 -3.67
N PHE A 84 -11.52 4.70 -3.03
CA PHE A 84 -11.44 3.34 -3.57
C PHE A 84 -12.10 2.39 -2.59
N GLY A 85 -12.85 1.43 -3.11
CA GLY A 85 -13.51 0.39 -2.34
C GLY A 85 -13.39 -0.97 -3.00
N PRO A 86 -14.02 -2.01 -2.43
CA PRO A 86 -13.87 -3.37 -2.94
C PRO A 86 -14.21 -3.47 -4.43
N GLY A 87 -13.32 -4.10 -5.18
CA GLY A 87 -13.48 -4.27 -6.62
C GLY A 87 -12.84 -3.19 -7.48
N ASP A 88 -12.34 -2.11 -6.86
CA ASP A 88 -11.74 -1.02 -7.64
C ASP A 88 -10.28 -1.30 -7.93
N PHE A 89 -9.89 -1.08 -9.19
CA PHE A 89 -8.49 -0.95 -9.55
C PHE A 89 -8.08 0.51 -9.43
N GLY A 90 -6.88 0.77 -8.95
CA GLY A 90 -6.36 2.12 -8.81
C GLY A 90 -5.00 2.28 -9.45
N VAL A 91 -4.78 3.41 -10.09
CA VAL A 91 -3.46 3.89 -10.49
C VAL A 91 -3.29 5.23 -9.79
N ILE A 92 -2.30 5.30 -8.90
CA ILE A 92 -2.08 6.47 -8.07
C ILE A 92 -0.65 6.95 -8.30
N PRO A 93 -0.48 8.14 -8.91
CA PRO A 93 0.86 8.70 -9.14
C PRO A 93 1.53 9.16 -7.85
N PRO A 94 2.84 9.44 -7.87
CA PRO A 94 3.52 10.04 -6.72
C PRO A 94 2.90 11.39 -6.34
N GLY A 95 2.99 11.74 -5.06
CA GLY A 95 2.53 13.03 -4.56
C GLY A 95 1.12 12.97 -4.00
N HIS A 96 0.88 12.08 -3.03
CA HIS A 96 -0.43 11.92 -2.43
C HIS A 96 -0.35 11.63 -0.93
N ASP A 97 -1.47 11.88 -0.26
CA ASP A 97 -1.76 11.39 1.09
C ASP A 97 -2.98 10.47 0.98
N ALA A 98 -3.22 9.65 1.97
CA ALA A 98 -4.34 8.72 1.97
C ALA A 98 -4.71 8.35 3.40
N TRP A 99 -6.00 8.02 3.62
CA TRP A 99 -6.46 7.53 4.92
C TRP A 99 -7.63 6.58 4.76
N VAL A 100 -7.73 5.65 5.72
CA VAL A 100 -8.80 4.66 5.76
C VAL A 100 -10.10 5.33 6.17
N LEU A 101 -11.16 4.97 5.47
CA LEU A 101 -12.53 5.42 5.77
C LEU A 101 -13.29 4.29 6.47
N GLY A 102 -14.13 4.65 7.44
CA GLY A 102 -15.01 3.70 8.10
C GLY A 102 -14.32 2.86 9.17
N ASP A 103 -14.99 1.77 9.56
CA ASP A 103 -14.61 0.96 10.72
C ASP A 103 -13.98 -0.39 10.34
N GLU A 104 -13.69 -0.58 9.08
CA GLU A 104 -13.18 -1.85 8.53
C GLU A 104 -11.76 -1.65 8.02
N PRO A 105 -10.85 -2.62 8.22
CA PRO A 105 -9.52 -2.51 7.63
C PRO A 105 -9.57 -2.40 6.11
N TYR A 106 -8.65 -1.62 5.56
CA TYR A 106 -8.48 -1.50 4.12
C TYR A 106 -7.40 -2.50 3.68
N VAL A 107 -7.75 -3.35 2.73
CA VAL A 107 -6.83 -4.38 2.20
C VAL A 107 -6.74 -4.23 0.70
N TYR A 108 -5.52 -4.07 0.18
CA TYR A 108 -5.33 -4.02 -1.27
C TYR A 108 -4.04 -4.71 -1.69
N ILE A 109 -4.01 -5.10 -2.96
CA ILE A 109 -2.85 -5.72 -3.60
C ILE A 109 -2.24 -4.69 -4.54
N ASP A 110 -0.93 -4.50 -4.45
CA ASP A 110 -0.18 -3.55 -5.28
C ASP A 110 0.98 -4.29 -5.94
N TRP A 111 1.10 -4.12 -7.25
CA TRP A 111 2.17 -4.78 -8.02
C TRP A 111 3.10 -3.79 -8.73
N GLN A 112 3.03 -2.51 -8.38
CA GLN A 112 3.94 -1.49 -8.90
C GLN A 112 4.75 -0.80 -7.80
N GLY A 113 4.11 -0.35 -6.73
CA GLY A 113 4.69 0.59 -5.78
C GLY A 113 5.34 -0.03 -4.54
N MET A 114 5.48 -1.36 -4.46
CA MET A 114 5.83 -2.01 -3.20
C MET A 114 7.33 -2.22 -2.99
N ALA A 115 8.18 -1.91 -3.97
CA ALA A 115 9.63 -2.13 -3.79
C ALA A 115 10.16 -1.40 -2.56
N ASP A 116 9.79 -0.14 -2.37
CA ASP A 116 10.31 0.70 -1.28
C ASP A 116 9.24 1.25 -0.34
N TYR A 117 7.97 0.88 -0.54
CA TYR A 117 6.88 1.42 0.27
C TYR A 117 7.03 1.01 1.73
N ALA A 118 6.85 1.95 2.65
CA ALA A 118 7.00 1.78 4.08
C ALA A 118 8.38 1.21 4.49
N LYS A 119 9.38 1.36 3.62
CA LYS A 119 10.74 0.93 3.88
C LYS A 119 11.53 2.12 4.41
N PRO A 120 12.23 1.99 5.55
CA PRO A 120 13.00 3.11 6.10
C PRO A 120 14.05 3.61 5.11
N LYS A 121 14.18 4.93 5.03
CA LYS A 121 15.28 5.55 4.29
C LYS A 121 16.58 5.40 5.08
N GLU A 122 17.62 5.09 4.38
CA GLU A 122 18.98 5.06 4.93
C GLU A 122 19.61 6.44 4.92
#